data_bec1fd6cc238f0ab8b65bffa0d87fa54
#
_entry.id   bec1fd6cc238f0ab8b65bffa0d87fa54
#
_cell.length_a   1.000
_cell.length_b   1.000
_cell.length_c   1.000
_cell.angle_alpha   90.00
_cell.angle_beta   90.00
_cell.angle_gamma   90.00
#
_symmetry.space_group_name_H-M   'P 1'
#
loop_
_entity.id
_entity.type
_entity.pdbx_description
1 polymer ?
#
loop_
_entity_poly.entity_id
_entity_poly.type
_entity_poly.pdbx_seq_one_letter_code
_entity_poly.pdbx_strand_id
1 'polypeptide(L)'
;MKKEKEWREIFMTIEKLEQERNLARKNGNSERLLVLNDIIAKARAKETAGKKKIELTEQLVNDTLVEYRKMLKDGIKQMPEGHSVRVMYEGQLVILEEFCPAVLEDEVQIENLIVKTLYANNVEVGRKNKGKMMKVLMPALRAQYADMDVAMPIIDFMISQAESAS
;
A
#
# COMPACT_ATOMS: atom_id res chain seq x y z
N MET A 1 21.72 2.25 -9.36
CA MET A 1 20.46 2.84 -8.82
C MET A 1 19.23 1.98 -9.08
N LYS A 2 18.94 1.49 -10.28
CA LYS A 2 17.81 0.56 -10.51
C LYS A 2 17.95 -0.80 -9.79
N LYS A 3 19.15 -1.37 -9.74
CA LYS A 3 19.40 -2.65 -9.04
C LYS A 3 19.27 -2.59 -7.51
N GLU A 4 19.61 -1.46 -6.89
CA GLU A 4 19.45 -1.30 -5.43
C GLU A 4 17.97 -1.16 -5.01
N LYS A 5 17.10 -0.62 -5.89
CA LYS A 5 15.65 -0.60 -5.66
C LYS A 5 15.04 -2.01 -5.76
N GLU A 6 15.46 -2.82 -6.72
CA GLU A 6 14.97 -4.21 -6.87
C GLU A 6 15.26 -5.08 -5.64
N TRP A 7 16.42 -4.89 -4.99
CA TRP A 7 16.78 -5.63 -3.77
C TRP A 7 16.04 -5.16 -2.52
N ARG A 8 15.57 -3.90 -2.49
CA ARG A 8 14.74 -3.36 -1.39
C ARG A 8 13.29 -3.83 -1.46
N GLU A 9 12.81 -4.20 -2.65
CA GLU A 9 11.43 -4.65 -2.86
C GLU A 9 11.13 -6.02 -2.26
N ILE A 10 12.15 -6.83 -1.93
CA ILE A 10 11.94 -8.25 -1.70
C ILE A 10 11.73 -8.62 -0.23
N PHE A 11 12.24 -7.91 0.76
CA PHE A 11 12.24 -8.44 2.14
C PHE A 11 12.25 -7.38 3.24
N MET A 12 11.13 -6.68 3.46
CA MET A 12 10.99 -5.90 4.69
C MET A 12 10.39 -6.77 5.80
N THR A 13 11.18 -7.10 6.80
CA THR A 13 10.76 -7.87 7.97
C THR A 13 10.71 -6.99 9.21
N ILE A 14 10.02 -7.44 10.24
CA ILE A 14 9.96 -6.71 11.50
C ILE A 14 11.36 -6.57 12.13
N GLU A 15 12.20 -7.56 11.99
CA GLU A 15 13.57 -7.55 12.49
C GLU A 15 14.43 -6.48 11.82
N LYS A 16 14.26 -6.29 10.50
CA LYS A 16 14.95 -5.22 9.76
C LYS A 16 14.49 -3.84 10.22
N LEU A 17 13.19 -3.65 10.44
CA LEU A 17 12.67 -2.39 10.98
C LEU A 17 13.20 -2.11 12.39
N GLU A 18 13.31 -3.13 13.23
CA GLU A 18 13.88 -3.01 14.58
C GLU A 18 15.38 -2.69 14.54
N GLN A 19 16.14 -3.26 13.60
CA GLN A 19 17.54 -2.90 13.38
C GLN A 19 17.69 -1.45 12.94
N GLU A 20 16.90 -1.00 11.97
CA GLU A 20 16.89 0.40 11.50
C GLU A 20 16.49 1.37 12.63
N ARG A 21 15.52 1.01 13.45
CA ARG A 21 15.15 1.76 14.65
C ARG A 21 16.32 1.91 15.63
N ASN A 22 17.03 0.83 15.87
CA ASN A 22 18.18 0.85 16.78
C ASN A 22 19.33 1.71 16.22
N LEU A 23 19.55 1.67 14.90
CA LEU A 23 20.49 2.56 14.21
C LEU A 23 20.08 4.04 14.33
N ALA A 24 18.80 4.35 14.10
CA ALA A 24 18.29 5.71 14.22
C ALA A 24 18.47 6.25 15.66
N ARG A 25 18.23 5.41 16.67
CA ARG A 25 18.46 5.76 18.08
C ARG A 25 19.93 6.03 18.33
N LYS A 26 20.82 5.15 17.87
CA LYS A 26 22.28 5.29 18.05
C LYS A 26 22.82 6.56 17.37
N ASN A 27 22.27 6.93 16.24
CA ASN A 27 22.69 8.09 15.45
C ASN A 27 22.00 9.40 15.88
N GLY A 28 21.11 9.35 16.86
CA GLY A 28 20.36 10.53 17.34
C GLY A 28 19.36 11.08 16.33
N ASN A 29 18.92 10.27 15.35
CA ASN A 29 17.94 10.68 14.35
C ASN A 29 16.51 10.49 14.91
N SER A 30 16.01 11.54 15.56
CA SER A 30 14.73 11.52 16.27
C SER A 30 13.52 11.35 15.34
N GLU A 31 13.52 11.97 14.15
CA GLU A 31 12.42 11.85 13.18
C GLU A 31 12.31 10.43 12.63
N ARG A 32 13.45 9.85 12.23
CA ARG A 32 13.50 8.46 11.76
C ARG A 32 13.10 7.48 12.86
N LEU A 33 13.54 7.73 14.08
CA LEU A 33 13.18 6.92 15.25
C LEU A 33 11.66 6.95 15.50
N LEU A 34 11.03 8.12 15.42
CA LEU A 34 9.59 8.27 15.60
C LEU A 34 8.81 7.45 14.56
N VAL A 35 9.14 7.59 13.27
CA VAL A 35 8.47 6.87 12.17
C VAL A 35 8.62 5.36 12.35
N LEU A 36 9.82 4.89 12.65
CA LEU A 36 10.08 3.45 12.84
C LEU A 36 9.36 2.89 14.07
N ASN A 37 9.30 3.63 15.17
CA ASN A 37 8.52 3.23 16.34
C ASN A 37 7.03 3.10 16.01
N ASP A 38 6.46 4.03 15.25
CA ASP A 38 5.05 3.99 14.84
C ASP A 38 4.76 2.79 13.95
N ILE A 39 5.61 2.51 12.96
CA ILE A 39 5.45 1.36 12.07
C ILE A 39 5.50 0.06 12.86
N ILE A 40 6.51 -0.11 13.71
CA ILE A 40 6.70 -1.32 14.51
C ILE A 40 5.51 -1.51 15.47
N ALA A 41 5.05 -0.44 16.11
CA ALA A 41 3.90 -0.50 17.01
C ALA A 41 2.61 -0.92 16.27
N LYS A 42 2.37 -0.38 15.07
CA LYS A 42 1.21 -0.74 14.23
C LYS A 42 1.28 -2.20 13.78
N ALA A 43 2.44 -2.68 13.36
CA ALA A 43 2.64 -4.08 12.97
C ALA A 43 2.44 -5.02 14.17
N ARG A 44 3.01 -4.70 15.32
CA ARG A 44 2.84 -5.47 16.56
C ARG A 44 1.39 -5.48 17.05
N ALA A 45 0.65 -4.38 16.89
CA ALA A 45 -0.76 -4.33 17.21
C ALA A 45 -1.59 -5.32 16.38
N LYS A 46 -1.26 -5.51 15.10
CA LYS A 46 -1.91 -6.52 14.25
C LYS A 46 -1.61 -7.95 14.71
N GLU A 47 -0.44 -8.22 15.25
CA GLU A 47 -0.05 -9.52 15.81
C GLU A 47 -1.02 -9.98 16.90
N THR A 48 -1.54 -9.06 17.67
CA THR A 48 -2.36 -9.31 18.86
C THR A 48 -3.82 -8.84 18.75
N ALA A 49 -4.24 -8.30 17.59
CA ALA A 49 -5.58 -7.72 17.41
C ALA A 49 -6.72 -8.75 17.45
N GLY A 50 -6.44 -10.02 17.13
CA GLY A 50 -7.42 -11.09 17.11
C GLY A 50 -7.45 -11.90 18.41
N LYS A 51 -8.34 -12.90 18.46
CA LYS A 51 -8.42 -13.84 19.59
C LYS A 51 -7.18 -14.74 19.74
N LYS A 52 -6.43 -14.89 18.67
CA LYS A 52 -5.16 -15.65 18.66
C LYS A 52 -4.06 -14.75 18.13
N LYS A 53 -2.89 -14.86 18.73
CA LYS A 53 -1.68 -14.22 18.22
C LYS A 53 -1.38 -14.78 16.83
N ILE A 54 -1.14 -13.90 15.86
CA ILE A 54 -0.71 -14.25 14.50
C ILE A 54 0.78 -13.93 14.33
N GLU A 55 1.43 -14.63 13.44
CA GLU A 55 2.83 -14.36 13.10
C GLU A 55 2.94 -13.06 12.28
N LEU A 56 3.94 -12.24 12.60
CA LEU A 56 4.30 -11.08 11.80
C LEU A 56 5.08 -11.52 10.56
N THR A 57 4.34 -11.95 9.56
CA THR A 57 4.90 -12.28 8.25
C THR A 57 5.40 -11.02 7.55
N GLU A 58 6.29 -11.18 6.59
CA GLU A 58 6.74 -10.13 5.70
C GLU A 58 5.57 -9.43 4.98
N GLN A 59 4.59 -10.21 4.52
CA GLN A 59 3.37 -9.67 3.92
C GLN A 59 2.63 -8.73 4.87
N LEU A 60 2.46 -9.12 6.12
CA LEU A 60 1.77 -8.30 7.13
C LEU A 60 2.53 -7.02 7.45
N VAL A 61 3.86 -7.07 7.47
CA VAL A 61 4.72 -5.88 7.64
C VAL A 61 4.58 -4.95 6.45
N ASN A 62 4.66 -5.47 5.23
CA ASN A 62 4.49 -4.68 4.00
C ASN A 62 3.09 -4.07 3.90
N ASP A 63 2.05 -4.80 4.23
CA ASP A 63 0.68 -4.28 4.28
C ASP A 63 0.57 -3.11 5.27
N THR A 64 1.21 -3.22 6.42
CA THR A 64 1.24 -2.16 7.43
C THR A 64 1.95 -0.90 6.94
N LEU A 65 3.07 -1.06 6.23
CA LEU A 65 3.81 0.04 5.60
C LEU A 65 2.95 0.77 4.55
N VAL A 66 2.27 0.02 3.69
CA VAL A 66 1.39 0.57 2.64
C VAL A 66 0.19 1.30 3.24
N GLU A 67 -0.44 0.73 4.27
CA GLU A 67 -1.55 1.38 4.99
C GLU A 67 -1.10 2.69 5.66
N TYR A 68 0.07 2.70 6.28
CA TYR A 68 0.61 3.90 6.90
C TYR A 68 0.95 4.98 5.87
N ARG A 69 1.55 4.58 4.74
CA ARG A 69 1.80 5.46 3.60
C ARG A 69 0.51 6.13 3.11
N LYS A 70 -0.56 5.33 2.92
CA LYS A 70 -1.87 5.86 2.51
C LYS A 70 -2.43 6.84 3.53
N MET A 71 -2.36 6.52 4.80
CA MET A 71 -2.82 7.41 5.89
C MET A 71 -2.10 8.76 5.85
N LEU A 72 -0.77 8.77 5.67
CA LEU A 72 0.00 10.01 5.57
C LEU A 72 -0.39 10.81 4.32
N LYS A 73 -0.51 10.17 3.17
CA LYS A 73 -0.92 10.83 1.90
C LYS A 73 -2.32 11.43 1.99
N ASP A 74 -3.26 10.71 2.55
CA ASP A 74 -4.63 11.20 2.75
C ASP A 74 -4.66 12.40 3.72
N GLY A 75 -3.89 12.34 4.81
CA GLY A 75 -3.74 13.45 5.74
C GLY A 75 -3.12 14.70 5.08
N ILE A 76 -2.08 14.52 4.26
CA ILE A 76 -1.45 15.60 3.49
C ILE A 76 -2.47 16.29 2.57
N LYS A 77 -3.30 15.52 1.85
CA LYS A 77 -4.34 16.07 0.96
C LYS A 77 -5.41 16.88 1.69
N GLN A 78 -5.71 16.54 2.92
CA GLN A 78 -6.77 17.19 3.72
C GLN A 78 -6.32 18.50 4.37
N MET A 79 -5.02 18.79 4.41
CA MET A 79 -4.47 19.95 5.10
C MET A 79 -3.95 20.99 4.11
N PRO A 80 -4.15 22.29 4.41
CA PRO A 80 -3.60 23.35 3.58
C PRO A 80 -2.07 23.32 3.54
N GLU A 81 -1.53 23.84 2.46
CA GLU A 81 -0.10 23.97 2.27
C GLU A 81 0.52 24.83 3.39
N GLY A 82 1.67 24.40 3.91
CA GLY A 82 2.34 25.09 5.03
C GLY A 82 1.78 24.80 6.43
N HIS A 83 0.68 24.04 6.55
CA HIS A 83 0.16 23.63 7.85
C HIS A 83 1.20 22.73 8.58
N SER A 84 1.46 22.98 9.86
CA SER A 84 2.52 22.28 10.60
C SER A 84 2.41 20.76 10.60
N VAL A 85 1.19 20.23 10.72
CA VAL A 85 0.93 18.77 10.67
C VAL A 85 1.17 18.23 9.26
N ARG A 86 0.82 18.98 8.20
CA ARG A 86 1.12 18.60 6.83
C ARG A 86 2.62 18.49 6.59
N VAL A 87 3.38 19.49 7.02
CA VAL A 87 4.86 19.48 6.91
C VAL A 87 5.46 18.29 7.65
N MET A 88 4.94 17.99 8.85
CA MET A 88 5.34 16.80 9.61
C MET A 88 5.05 15.50 8.84
N TYR A 89 3.86 15.35 8.27
CA TYR A 89 3.47 14.15 7.50
C TYR A 89 4.30 14.00 6.22
N GLU A 90 4.59 15.09 5.53
CA GLU A 90 5.47 15.09 4.35
C GLU A 90 6.88 14.59 4.71
N GLY A 91 7.45 15.03 5.83
CA GLY A 91 8.72 14.53 6.36
C GLY A 91 8.69 13.06 6.74
N GLN A 92 7.62 12.61 7.41
CA GLN A 92 7.42 11.21 7.77
C GLN A 92 7.25 10.32 6.53
N LEU A 93 6.54 10.80 5.51
CA LEU A 93 6.35 10.07 4.26
C LEU A 93 7.67 9.81 3.53
N VAL A 94 8.56 10.79 3.47
CA VAL A 94 9.91 10.63 2.88
C VAL A 94 10.68 9.50 3.55
N ILE A 95 10.65 9.45 4.88
CA ILE A 95 11.32 8.40 5.66
C ILE A 95 10.66 7.04 5.43
N LEU A 96 9.32 7.00 5.47
CA LEU A 96 8.53 5.77 5.31
C LEU A 96 8.77 5.13 3.93
N GLU A 97 8.87 5.92 2.87
CA GLU A 97 9.05 5.43 1.50
C GLU A 97 10.37 4.68 1.29
N GLU A 98 11.37 4.88 2.15
CA GLU A 98 12.60 4.08 2.14
C GLU A 98 12.35 2.60 2.47
N PHE A 99 11.29 2.31 3.23
CA PHE A 99 10.94 0.96 3.73
C PHE A 99 9.73 0.36 3.03
N CYS A 100 8.91 1.21 2.42
CA CYS A 100 7.67 0.80 1.79
C CYS A 100 7.93 0.02 0.50
N PRO A 101 7.18 -1.08 0.23
CA PRO A 101 7.22 -1.72 -1.08
C PRO A 101 6.71 -0.77 -2.17
N ALA A 102 7.05 -1.08 -3.42
CA ALA A 102 6.52 -0.34 -4.56
C ALA A 102 4.99 -0.42 -4.58
N VAL A 103 4.34 0.73 -4.67
CA VAL A 103 2.88 0.86 -4.78
C VAL A 103 2.52 1.18 -6.22
N LEU A 104 1.55 0.45 -6.78
CA LEU A 104 1.07 0.67 -8.14
C LEU A 104 0.02 1.79 -8.12
N GLU A 105 0.39 2.98 -8.61
CA GLU A 105 -0.47 4.18 -8.65
C GLU A 105 -0.78 4.65 -10.07
N ASP A 106 -0.04 4.16 -11.06
CA ASP A 106 -0.22 4.54 -12.45
C ASP A 106 -1.54 3.98 -13.01
N GLU A 107 -2.40 4.88 -13.48
CA GLU A 107 -3.75 4.57 -13.97
C GLU A 107 -3.73 3.56 -15.13
N VAL A 108 -2.81 3.75 -16.07
CA VAL A 108 -2.69 2.86 -17.26
C VAL A 108 -2.22 1.47 -16.85
N GLN A 109 -1.27 1.39 -15.93
CA GLN A 109 -0.78 0.10 -15.42
C GLN A 109 -1.84 -0.63 -14.62
N ILE A 110 -2.63 0.09 -13.80
CA ILE A 110 -3.76 -0.50 -13.07
C ILE A 110 -4.84 -0.99 -14.03
N GLU A 111 -5.21 -0.20 -15.03
CA GLU A 111 -6.17 -0.61 -16.05
C GLU A 111 -5.71 -1.87 -16.80
N ASN A 112 -4.45 -1.90 -17.23
CA ASN A 112 -3.85 -3.06 -17.87
C ASN A 112 -3.87 -4.31 -16.97
N LEU A 113 -3.59 -4.15 -15.68
CA LEU A 113 -3.67 -5.24 -14.71
C LEU A 113 -5.10 -5.76 -14.58
N ILE A 114 -6.09 -4.88 -14.51
CA ILE A 114 -7.50 -5.22 -14.44
C ILE A 114 -7.92 -6.03 -15.69
N VAL A 115 -7.66 -5.49 -16.87
CA VAL A 115 -8.03 -6.13 -18.16
C VAL A 115 -7.36 -7.51 -18.28
N LYS A 116 -6.06 -7.58 -18.02
CA LYS A 116 -5.31 -8.84 -18.08
C LYS A 116 -5.83 -9.88 -17.09
N THR A 117 -6.17 -9.47 -15.88
CA THR A 117 -6.69 -10.36 -14.83
C THR A 117 -8.07 -10.91 -15.21
N LEU A 118 -8.97 -10.06 -15.69
CA LEU A 118 -10.30 -10.47 -16.13
C LEU A 118 -10.22 -11.43 -17.31
N TYR A 119 -9.38 -11.12 -18.31
CA TYR A 119 -9.16 -11.97 -19.46
C TYR A 119 -8.62 -13.37 -19.08
N ALA A 120 -7.59 -13.40 -18.23
CA ALA A 120 -6.97 -14.65 -17.76
C ALA A 120 -7.94 -15.56 -16.98
N ASN A 121 -8.95 -14.98 -16.34
CA ASN A 121 -9.97 -15.70 -15.56
C ASN A 121 -11.29 -15.91 -16.32
N ASN A 122 -11.38 -15.52 -17.59
CA ASN A 122 -12.59 -15.59 -18.42
C ASN A 122 -13.80 -14.91 -17.74
N VAL A 123 -13.59 -13.74 -17.16
CA VAL A 123 -14.66 -12.96 -16.52
C VAL A 123 -15.02 -11.78 -17.41
N GLU A 124 -16.28 -11.75 -17.86
CA GLU A 124 -16.81 -10.65 -18.65
C GLU A 124 -17.12 -9.43 -17.77
N VAL A 125 -16.86 -8.25 -18.35
CA VAL A 125 -17.17 -6.97 -17.69
C VAL A 125 -18.68 -6.72 -17.74
N GLY A 126 -19.27 -6.38 -16.60
CA GLY A 126 -20.67 -6.03 -16.52
C GLY A 126 -21.19 -6.01 -15.08
N ARG A 127 -22.26 -5.25 -14.86
CA ARG A 127 -22.87 -5.10 -13.52
C ARG A 127 -23.26 -6.44 -12.90
N LYS A 128 -23.84 -7.34 -13.71
CA LYS A 128 -24.23 -8.69 -13.27
C LYS A 128 -23.04 -9.53 -12.81
N ASN A 129 -21.86 -9.24 -13.36
CA ASN A 129 -20.62 -9.95 -13.07
C ASN A 129 -19.75 -9.25 -12.02
N LYS A 130 -20.15 -8.09 -11.48
CA LYS A 130 -19.33 -7.30 -10.54
C LYS A 130 -18.76 -8.16 -9.41
N GLY A 131 -19.54 -9.03 -8.81
CA GLY A 131 -19.08 -9.95 -7.76
C GLY A 131 -17.97 -10.91 -8.24
N LYS A 132 -18.11 -11.48 -9.44
CA LYS A 132 -17.08 -12.33 -10.06
C LYS A 132 -15.84 -11.55 -10.41
N MET A 133 -16.00 -10.34 -10.97
CA MET A 133 -14.90 -9.42 -11.26
C MET A 133 -14.10 -9.13 -9.97
N MET A 134 -14.76 -8.68 -8.91
CA MET A 134 -14.09 -8.35 -7.65
C MET A 134 -13.39 -9.55 -7.02
N LYS A 135 -13.96 -10.75 -7.14
CA LYS A 135 -13.34 -11.98 -6.62
C LYS A 135 -11.97 -12.27 -7.23
N VAL A 136 -11.78 -12.00 -8.52
CA VAL A 136 -10.49 -12.21 -9.21
C VAL A 136 -9.60 -10.99 -9.18
N LEU A 137 -10.17 -9.77 -9.20
CA LEU A 137 -9.40 -8.53 -9.22
C LEU A 137 -8.77 -8.18 -7.87
N MET A 138 -9.48 -8.36 -6.76
CA MET A 138 -8.98 -7.97 -5.45
C MET A 138 -7.65 -8.64 -5.07
N PRO A 139 -7.49 -9.97 -5.24
CA PRO A 139 -6.20 -10.60 -4.97
C PRO A 139 -5.07 -10.07 -5.87
N ALA A 140 -5.34 -9.85 -7.16
CA ALA A 140 -4.35 -9.36 -8.12
C ALA A 140 -3.92 -7.92 -7.82
N LEU A 141 -4.87 -7.04 -7.51
CA LEU A 141 -4.61 -5.64 -7.15
C LEU A 141 -3.83 -5.54 -5.83
N ARG A 142 -4.21 -6.34 -4.83
CA ARG A 142 -3.52 -6.39 -3.53
C ARG A 142 -2.10 -6.93 -3.65
N ALA A 143 -1.87 -7.92 -4.48
CA ALA A 143 -0.54 -8.51 -4.70
C ALA A 143 0.47 -7.49 -5.24
N GLN A 144 0.02 -6.46 -5.95
CA GLN A 144 0.85 -5.38 -6.49
C GLN A 144 0.70 -4.06 -5.72
N TYR A 145 0.03 -4.07 -4.58
CA TYR A 145 -0.26 -2.87 -3.80
C TYR A 145 -0.87 -1.74 -4.64
N ALA A 146 -1.81 -2.09 -5.51
CA ALA A 146 -2.50 -1.11 -6.35
C ALA A 146 -3.29 -0.12 -5.49
N ASP A 147 -3.22 1.16 -5.86
CA ASP A 147 -4.03 2.19 -5.23
C ASP A 147 -5.51 1.96 -5.57
N MET A 148 -6.30 1.62 -4.56
CA MET A 148 -7.72 1.31 -4.73
C MET A 148 -8.54 2.56 -5.06
N ASP A 149 -8.08 3.76 -4.68
CA ASP A 149 -8.74 5.01 -5.04
C ASP A 149 -8.59 5.31 -6.54
N VAL A 150 -7.59 4.72 -7.20
CA VAL A 150 -7.41 4.73 -8.65
C VAL A 150 -8.13 3.55 -9.30
N ALA A 151 -8.01 2.35 -8.75
CA ALA A 151 -8.55 1.13 -9.34
C ALA A 151 -10.08 1.08 -9.37
N MET A 152 -10.75 1.49 -8.28
CA MET A 152 -12.22 1.40 -8.19
C MET A 152 -12.95 2.25 -9.22
N PRO A 153 -12.59 3.53 -9.46
CA PRO A 153 -13.18 4.32 -10.55
C PRO A 153 -13.00 3.69 -11.93
N ILE A 154 -11.85 3.08 -12.21
CA ILE A 154 -11.59 2.38 -13.47
C ILE A 154 -12.57 1.20 -13.65
N ILE A 155 -12.72 0.38 -12.62
CA ILE A 155 -13.64 -0.77 -12.63
C ILE A 155 -15.09 -0.30 -12.87
N ASP A 156 -15.54 0.73 -12.15
CA ASP A 156 -16.88 1.26 -12.30
C ASP A 156 -17.11 1.89 -13.68
N PHE A 157 -16.12 2.56 -14.23
CA PHE A 157 -16.16 3.09 -15.61
C PHE A 157 -16.27 1.97 -16.64
N MET A 158 -15.46 0.91 -16.53
CA MET A 158 -15.52 -0.25 -17.43
C MET A 158 -16.90 -0.91 -17.41
N ILE A 159 -17.50 -1.06 -16.23
CA ILE A 159 -18.86 -1.61 -16.08
C ILE A 159 -19.88 -0.72 -16.79
N SER A 160 -19.79 0.60 -16.60
CA SER A 160 -20.71 1.54 -17.23
C SER A 160 -20.58 1.54 -18.76
N GLN A 161 -19.38 1.42 -19.30
CA GLN A 161 -19.14 1.31 -20.74
C GLN A 161 -19.71 0.01 -21.32
N ALA A 162 -19.55 -1.11 -20.63
CA ALA A 162 -20.12 -2.40 -21.06
C ALA A 162 -21.65 -2.39 -21.11
N GLU A 163 -22.31 -1.67 -20.19
CA GLU A 163 -23.77 -1.50 -20.17
C GLU A 163 -24.28 -0.59 -21.30
N SER A 164 -23.52 0.45 -21.65
CA SER A 164 -23.87 1.37 -22.73
C SER A 164 -23.70 0.75 -24.11
N ALA A 165 -22.88 -0.29 -24.25
CA ALA A 165 -22.62 -1.01 -25.49
C ALA A 165 -23.62 -2.18 -25.76
N SER A 166 -24.44 -2.53 -24.78
CA SER A 166 -25.49 -3.56 -24.88
C SER A 166 -26.91 -2.90 -25.10
#